data_995b1ac1ee0ab209a95b6af56b237dd9
#
_entry.id   995b1ac1ee0ab209a95b6af56b237dd9
#
_cell.length_a   1.000
_cell.length_b   1.000
_cell.length_c   1.000
_cell.angle_alpha   90.00
_cell.angle_beta   90.00
_cell.angle_gamma   90.00
#
_symmetry.space_group_name_H-M   'P 1'
#
loop_
_entity.id
_entity.type
_entity.pdbx_description
1 polymer ?
#
loop_
_entity_poly.entity_id
_entity_poly.type
_entity_poly.pdbx_seq_one_letter_code
_entity_poly.pdbx_strand_id
1 'polypeptide(L)'
;MSSTTVVIGSRESRLAVIQSEMVKDYIEKNNDGLKAELLTMKTTGDIILDRTLDKVGGKGLFVKELDRALLDGRSELSVHSLKDMPMEVPEELPLLAFSKREDPRDALVLPQGVTELDKTKPIGCSSLRRTLQLAELFPDMECKSVRGNVQTRLKKLDSGEYSALVLAAAGLKRLGLTHRISRYFEPEEMLPAAGQGILTVQGRKGNDYSYLEGYGDADSTCAALAERSFVRFLDGGCSSPVAAHAVVDQEKIVLTGLYYEEETGAYKKGSLEGTREEAEELGVRLAKKLREECRKEHMTAKEKEQETDKKPCAGKVWLVGAGPGDIGLFTLKGMETLKNAQVVVYDSLVGQGVLSQIPAGVRLINVGKRASHHIMPQEQINQVLVDEAKKGYRVVRLKGGDPFLFGRGGEELE
;
A
#
# COMPACT_ATOMS: atom_id res chain seq x y z
N MET A 1 -4.11 -50.40 -12.39
CA MET A 1 -3.30 -49.17 -12.50
C MET A 1 -3.62 -48.32 -11.27
N SER A 2 -2.64 -48.01 -10.44
CA SER A 2 -2.86 -47.14 -9.26
C SER A 2 -3.21 -45.75 -9.80
N SER A 3 -4.43 -45.28 -9.58
CA SER A 3 -4.84 -43.91 -9.90
C SER A 3 -4.01 -42.98 -9.02
N THR A 4 -3.14 -42.21 -9.63
CA THR A 4 -2.38 -41.18 -8.91
C THR A 4 -3.34 -40.02 -8.67
N THR A 5 -3.59 -39.65 -7.41
CA THR A 5 -4.48 -38.56 -7.04
C THR A 5 -3.67 -37.33 -6.69
N VAL A 6 -3.93 -36.19 -7.34
CA VAL A 6 -3.33 -34.89 -7.06
C VAL A 6 -4.19 -34.20 -5.99
N VAL A 7 -3.58 -33.82 -4.86
CA VAL A 7 -4.29 -33.09 -3.80
C VAL A 7 -4.07 -31.59 -3.96
N ILE A 8 -5.17 -30.84 -4.12
CA ILE A 8 -5.19 -29.39 -4.33
C ILE A 8 -5.64 -28.68 -3.06
N GLY A 9 -4.75 -27.90 -2.45
CA GLY A 9 -5.09 -27.03 -1.32
C GLY A 9 -5.97 -25.85 -1.74
N SER A 10 -7.04 -25.60 -0.99
CA SER A 10 -8.00 -24.54 -1.21
C SER A 10 -8.46 -23.91 0.09
N ARG A 11 -8.81 -22.61 0.07
CA ARG A 11 -9.59 -22.02 1.15
C ARG A 11 -11.03 -22.55 1.13
N GLU A 12 -11.71 -22.56 2.29
CA GLU A 12 -13.13 -23.02 2.38
C GLU A 12 -14.13 -22.05 1.74
N SER A 13 -13.75 -20.82 1.40
CA SER A 13 -14.69 -19.88 0.80
C SER A 13 -15.19 -20.39 -0.55
N ARG A 14 -16.49 -20.24 -0.82
CA ARG A 14 -17.13 -20.76 -2.06
C ARG A 14 -16.38 -20.32 -3.32
N LEU A 15 -15.90 -19.08 -3.37
CA LEU A 15 -15.12 -18.59 -4.52
C LEU A 15 -13.79 -19.34 -4.66
N ALA A 16 -13.06 -19.56 -3.57
CA ALA A 16 -11.80 -20.29 -3.62
C ALA A 16 -12.00 -21.76 -4.02
N VAL A 17 -13.03 -22.41 -3.52
CA VAL A 17 -13.39 -23.77 -3.92
C VAL A 17 -13.67 -23.86 -5.41
N ILE A 18 -14.52 -22.98 -5.97
CA ILE A 18 -14.78 -22.92 -7.41
C ILE A 18 -13.49 -22.69 -8.22
N GLN A 19 -12.60 -21.82 -7.75
CA GLN A 19 -11.32 -21.55 -8.41
C GLN A 19 -10.42 -22.81 -8.41
N SER A 20 -10.41 -23.56 -7.32
CA SER A 20 -9.65 -24.81 -7.22
C SER A 20 -10.29 -25.96 -8.04
N GLU A 21 -11.63 -25.99 -8.13
CA GLU A 21 -12.35 -26.91 -9.01
C GLU A 21 -12.02 -26.65 -10.49
N MET A 22 -11.85 -25.39 -10.92
CA MET A 22 -11.42 -25.07 -12.29
C MET A 22 -10.05 -25.70 -12.64
N VAL A 23 -9.11 -25.68 -11.69
CA VAL A 23 -7.80 -26.32 -11.87
C VAL A 23 -7.90 -27.85 -11.85
N LYS A 24 -8.71 -28.38 -10.91
CA LYS A 24 -9.03 -29.82 -10.84
C LYS A 24 -9.60 -30.31 -12.17
N ASP A 25 -10.63 -29.64 -12.69
CA ASP A 25 -11.28 -30.03 -13.95
C ASP A 25 -10.29 -29.98 -15.13
N TYR A 26 -9.38 -28.99 -15.14
CA TYR A 26 -8.30 -28.95 -16.14
C TYR A 26 -7.39 -30.18 -16.05
N ILE A 27 -6.91 -30.50 -14.85
CA ILE A 27 -6.01 -31.64 -14.63
C ILE A 27 -6.68 -32.95 -15.07
N GLU A 28 -7.89 -33.21 -14.61
CA GLU A 28 -8.62 -34.45 -14.91
C GLU A 28 -9.00 -34.59 -16.39
N LYS A 29 -9.30 -33.46 -17.07
CA LYS A 29 -9.65 -33.45 -18.49
C LYS A 29 -8.48 -33.68 -19.42
N ASN A 30 -7.29 -33.18 -19.05
CA ASN A 30 -6.13 -33.19 -19.94
C ASN A 30 -5.10 -34.28 -19.61
N ASN A 31 -5.37 -35.11 -18.57
CA ASN A 31 -4.46 -36.19 -18.16
C ASN A 31 -5.25 -37.46 -17.88
N ASP A 32 -5.25 -38.40 -18.84
CA ASP A 32 -5.98 -39.63 -18.73
C ASP A 32 -5.59 -40.45 -17.49
N GLY A 33 -6.59 -40.83 -16.68
CA GLY A 33 -6.39 -41.66 -15.49
C GLY A 33 -5.89 -40.91 -14.25
N LEU A 34 -5.57 -39.62 -14.36
CA LEU A 34 -5.26 -38.78 -13.20
C LEU A 34 -6.54 -38.29 -12.53
N LYS A 35 -6.57 -38.30 -11.21
CA LYS A 35 -7.65 -37.76 -10.39
C LYS A 35 -7.13 -36.60 -9.57
N ALA A 36 -8.00 -35.66 -9.24
CA ALA A 36 -7.67 -34.58 -8.33
C ALA A 36 -8.71 -34.41 -7.23
N GLU A 37 -8.25 -34.14 -6.02
CA GLU A 37 -9.09 -33.95 -4.84
C GLU A 37 -8.78 -32.59 -4.18
N LEU A 38 -9.79 -31.97 -3.58
CA LEU A 38 -9.62 -30.72 -2.87
C LEU A 38 -9.41 -30.95 -1.38
N LEU A 39 -8.35 -30.35 -0.85
CA LEU A 39 -8.12 -30.20 0.59
C LEU A 39 -8.48 -28.78 1.00
N THR A 40 -9.69 -28.61 1.55
CA THR A 40 -10.14 -27.30 1.99
C THR A 40 -9.70 -26.99 3.42
N MET A 41 -9.35 -25.72 3.67
CA MET A 41 -8.92 -25.26 4.99
C MET A 41 -9.33 -23.82 5.26
N LYS A 42 -9.54 -23.48 6.54
CA LYS A 42 -9.73 -22.11 7.00
C LYS A 42 -8.40 -21.42 7.15
N THR A 43 -8.29 -20.19 6.60
CA THR A 43 -7.11 -19.38 6.81
C THR A 43 -7.32 -18.36 7.93
N THR A 44 -6.23 -17.86 8.49
CA THR A 44 -6.27 -16.81 9.50
C THR A 44 -7.06 -15.58 9.02
N GLY A 45 -6.94 -15.22 7.73
CA GLY A 45 -7.70 -14.13 7.12
C GLY A 45 -9.22 -14.40 7.00
N ASP A 46 -9.65 -15.68 6.97
CA ASP A 46 -11.06 -16.05 6.98
C ASP A 46 -11.68 -16.02 8.40
N ILE A 47 -10.85 -16.18 9.43
CA ILE A 47 -11.27 -16.22 10.85
C ILE A 47 -11.38 -14.79 11.41
N ILE A 48 -10.44 -13.91 11.10
CA ILE A 48 -10.38 -12.54 11.65
C ILE A 48 -11.30 -11.62 10.83
N LEU A 49 -12.52 -11.39 11.32
CA LEU A 49 -13.53 -10.54 10.66
C LEU A 49 -13.76 -9.18 11.39
N ASP A 50 -13.30 -9.05 12.62
CA ASP A 50 -13.54 -7.92 13.52
C ASP A 50 -12.57 -6.74 13.33
N ARG A 51 -11.44 -6.95 12.63
CA ARG A 51 -10.41 -5.94 12.40
C ARG A 51 -10.13 -5.77 10.90
N THR A 52 -9.66 -4.59 10.50
CA THR A 52 -9.22 -4.34 9.11
C THR A 52 -7.87 -5.04 8.84
N LEU A 53 -7.62 -5.49 7.60
CA LEU A 53 -6.42 -6.29 7.25
C LEU A 53 -5.11 -5.55 7.51
N ASP A 54 -5.11 -4.22 7.34
CA ASP A 54 -4.00 -3.32 7.66
C ASP A 54 -3.63 -3.31 9.15
N LYS A 55 -4.62 -3.47 10.04
CA LYS A 55 -4.43 -3.50 11.50
C LYS A 55 -4.05 -4.87 12.06
N VAL A 56 -4.30 -5.94 11.32
CA VAL A 56 -3.99 -7.32 11.79
C VAL A 56 -2.49 -7.61 11.69
N GLY A 57 -1.75 -6.86 10.85
CA GLY A 57 -0.29 -6.99 10.70
C GLY A 57 0.15 -8.40 10.30
N GLY A 58 0.56 -8.58 9.06
CA GLY A 58 1.14 -9.83 8.57
C GLY A 58 0.91 -10.02 7.09
N LYS A 59 2.00 -10.09 6.33
CA LYS A 59 1.96 -10.51 4.93
C LYS A 59 1.46 -11.98 4.89
N GLY A 60 0.56 -12.29 3.95
CA GLY A 60 0.15 -13.67 3.69
C GLY A 60 -0.92 -14.26 4.60
N LEU A 61 -1.86 -13.46 5.16
CA LEU A 61 -2.95 -13.95 6.03
C LEU A 61 -3.88 -14.99 5.36
N PHE A 62 -3.88 -15.07 4.04
CA PHE A 62 -4.70 -16.00 3.27
C PHE A 62 -3.93 -17.18 2.67
N VAL A 63 -2.61 -17.23 2.83
CA VAL A 63 -1.75 -18.26 2.20
C VAL A 63 -1.00 -19.14 3.18
N LYS A 64 -0.77 -18.71 4.43
CA LYS A 64 0.08 -19.42 5.41
C LYS A 64 -0.33 -20.87 5.65
N GLU A 65 -1.61 -21.15 5.76
CA GLU A 65 -2.12 -22.50 6.01
C GLU A 65 -1.97 -23.39 4.76
N LEU A 66 -2.12 -22.79 3.57
CA LEU A 66 -1.91 -23.47 2.30
C LEU A 66 -0.41 -23.72 2.06
N ASP A 67 0.45 -22.73 2.32
CA ASP A 67 1.91 -22.88 2.25
C ASP A 67 2.37 -24.03 3.17
N ARG A 68 1.85 -24.06 4.39
CA ARG A 68 2.17 -25.17 5.32
C ARG A 68 1.68 -26.51 4.80
N ALA A 69 0.49 -26.58 4.20
CA ALA A 69 -0.03 -27.83 3.62
C ALA A 69 0.84 -28.32 2.46
N LEU A 70 1.39 -27.41 1.64
CA LEU A 70 2.37 -27.73 0.61
C LEU A 70 3.66 -28.27 1.23
N LEU A 71 4.24 -27.57 2.20
CA LEU A 71 5.51 -27.98 2.84
C LEU A 71 5.39 -29.31 3.58
N ASP A 72 4.27 -29.54 4.27
CA ASP A 72 3.99 -30.79 4.99
C ASP A 72 3.63 -31.98 4.04
N GLY A 73 3.47 -31.72 2.73
CA GLY A 73 3.07 -32.73 1.75
C GLY A 73 1.60 -33.15 1.84
N ARG A 74 0.76 -32.40 2.54
CA ARG A 74 -0.69 -32.65 2.61
C ARG A 74 -1.44 -32.22 1.35
N SER A 75 -0.86 -31.31 0.59
CA SER A 75 -1.28 -30.95 -0.76
C SER A 75 -0.07 -30.88 -1.69
N GLU A 76 -0.30 -31.11 -2.98
CA GLU A 76 0.72 -31.00 -4.02
C GLU A 76 0.68 -29.62 -4.68
N LEU A 77 -0.54 -29.07 -4.79
CA LEU A 77 -0.81 -27.75 -5.34
C LEU A 77 -1.62 -26.92 -4.35
N SER A 78 -1.57 -25.59 -4.54
CA SER A 78 -2.53 -24.65 -3.97
C SER A 78 -2.97 -23.66 -5.05
N VAL A 79 -4.26 -23.28 -5.04
CA VAL A 79 -4.84 -22.37 -6.02
C VAL A 79 -5.22 -21.05 -5.34
N HIS A 80 -4.82 -19.95 -5.98
CA HIS A 80 -5.03 -18.61 -5.44
C HIS A 80 -5.52 -17.62 -6.50
N SER A 81 -6.27 -16.61 -6.08
CA SER A 81 -6.38 -15.38 -6.87
C SER A 81 -5.05 -14.65 -6.81
N LEU A 82 -4.42 -14.38 -7.96
CA LEU A 82 -3.07 -13.81 -8.00
C LEU A 82 -2.94 -12.48 -7.25
N LYS A 83 -3.98 -11.64 -7.31
CA LYS A 83 -4.00 -10.35 -6.60
C LYS A 83 -3.92 -10.46 -5.07
N ASP A 84 -4.27 -11.64 -4.51
CA ASP A 84 -4.27 -11.89 -3.07
C ASP A 84 -2.95 -12.53 -2.61
N MET A 85 -2.07 -12.90 -3.57
CA MET A 85 -0.73 -13.44 -3.29
C MET A 85 0.23 -12.34 -2.84
N PRO A 86 1.08 -12.61 -1.84
CA PRO A 86 2.20 -11.73 -1.52
C PRO A 86 3.05 -11.44 -2.75
N MET A 87 3.62 -10.22 -2.84
CA MET A 87 4.51 -9.87 -3.95
C MET A 87 5.79 -10.73 -3.97
N GLU A 88 6.25 -11.13 -2.79
CA GLU A 88 7.33 -12.09 -2.60
C GLU A 88 6.74 -13.41 -2.08
N VAL A 89 7.11 -14.51 -2.72
CA VAL A 89 6.74 -15.86 -2.30
C VAL A 89 8.01 -16.62 -1.88
N PRO A 90 7.92 -17.60 -0.96
CA PRO A 90 9.05 -18.42 -0.59
C PRO A 90 9.67 -19.13 -1.84
N GLU A 91 10.99 -19.21 -1.89
CA GLU A 91 11.68 -19.85 -3.02
C GLU A 91 11.32 -21.34 -3.16
N GLU A 92 11.01 -21.99 -2.05
CA GLU A 92 10.59 -23.39 -1.98
C GLU A 92 9.15 -23.59 -2.51
N LEU A 93 8.36 -22.53 -2.61
CA LEU A 93 6.95 -22.57 -3.01
C LEU A 93 6.68 -21.61 -4.19
N PRO A 94 7.26 -21.85 -5.37
CA PRO A 94 7.11 -20.99 -6.53
C PRO A 94 5.66 -20.99 -7.06
N LEU A 95 5.31 -19.91 -7.76
CA LEU A 95 4.12 -19.86 -8.60
C LEU A 95 4.43 -20.59 -9.91
N LEU A 96 3.71 -21.66 -10.18
CA LEU A 96 3.98 -22.59 -11.29
C LEU A 96 3.34 -22.15 -12.60
N ALA A 97 2.13 -21.60 -12.51
CA ALA A 97 1.34 -21.23 -13.69
C ALA A 97 0.37 -20.10 -13.36
N PHE A 98 0.04 -19.31 -14.40
CA PHE A 98 -0.96 -18.25 -14.38
C PHE A 98 -2.05 -18.56 -15.38
N SER A 99 -3.30 -18.63 -14.93
CA SER A 99 -4.43 -18.90 -15.81
C SER A 99 -4.66 -17.78 -16.82
N LYS A 100 -5.38 -18.06 -17.90
CA LYS A 100 -5.96 -17.02 -18.71
C LYS A 100 -6.75 -16.04 -17.83
N ARG A 101 -6.55 -14.74 -18.06
CA ARG A 101 -7.19 -13.68 -17.28
C ARG A 101 -8.70 -13.66 -17.54
N GLU A 102 -9.48 -13.70 -16.47
CA GLU A 102 -10.89 -13.34 -16.50
C GLU A 102 -11.00 -11.80 -16.40
N ASP A 103 -12.18 -11.23 -16.62
CA ASP A 103 -12.46 -9.81 -16.60
C ASP A 103 -11.74 -9.08 -15.43
N PRO A 104 -10.74 -8.22 -15.70
CA PRO A 104 -9.94 -7.56 -14.67
C PRO A 104 -10.68 -6.42 -13.99
N ARG A 105 -11.82 -5.97 -14.52
CA ARG A 105 -12.54 -4.79 -14.06
C ARG A 105 -13.09 -4.95 -12.65
N ASP A 106 -13.26 -3.83 -12.00
CA ASP A 106 -14.11 -3.72 -10.83
C ASP A 106 -15.56 -3.48 -11.25
N ALA A 107 -16.50 -3.89 -10.43
CA ALA A 107 -17.92 -3.81 -10.71
C ALA A 107 -18.67 -3.16 -9.54
N LEU A 108 -19.58 -2.24 -9.87
CA LEU A 108 -20.56 -1.71 -8.94
C LEU A 108 -21.74 -2.67 -8.86
N VAL A 109 -22.16 -3.00 -7.64
CA VAL A 109 -23.29 -3.85 -7.36
C VAL A 109 -24.27 -3.07 -6.48
N LEU A 110 -25.49 -2.87 -6.95
CA LEU A 110 -26.59 -2.26 -6.21
C LEU A 110 -27.39 -3.30 -5.41
N PRO A 111 -28.16 -2.91 -4.40
CA PRO A 111 -29.11 -3.78 -3.75
C PRO A 111 -30.08 -4.40 -4.76
N GLN A 112 -30.61 -5.57 -4.48
CA GLN A 112 -31.49 -6.29 -5.39
C GLN A 112 -32.77 -5.48 -5.67
N GLY A 113 -33.08 -5.27 -6.94
CA GLY A 113 -34.23 -4.47 -7.39
C GLY A 113 -34.04 -2.95 -7.37
N VAL A 114 -32.85 -2.47 -7.00
CA VAL A 114 -32.48 -1.03 -7.02
C VAL A 114 -31.69 -0.71 -8.27
N THR A 115 -31.98 0.43 -8.89
CA THR A 115 -31.35 0.90 -10.15
C THR A 115 -30.47 2.13 -9.97
N GLU A 116 -30.57 2.83 -8.83
CA GLU A 116 -29.84 4.07 -8.58
C GLU A 116 -29.15 4.05 -7.20
N LEU A 117 -28.11 4.86 -7.07
CA LEU A 117 -27.39 5.02 -5.81
C LEU A 117 -28.20 5.85 -4.80
N ASP A 118 -28.32 5.35 -3.59
CA ASP A 118 -28.85 6.09 -2.44
C ASP A 118 -27.72 6.90 -1.80
N LYS A 119 -27.66 8.21 -2.08
CA LYS A 119 -26.62 9.11 -1.56
C LYS A 119 -26.61 9.27 -0.04
N THR A 120 -27.62 8.79 0.65
CA THR A 120 -27.69 8.83 2.13
C THR A 120 -26.95 7.65 2.78
N LYS A 121 -26.51 6.67 1.99
CA LYS A 121 -25.83 5.46 2.45
C LYS A 121 -24.43 5.35 1.83
N PRO A 122 -23.46 4.74 2.54
CA PRO A 122 -22.10 4.61 2.05
C PRO A 122 -21.98 3.56 0.92
N ILE A 123 -20.92 3.70 0.11
CA ILE A 123 -20.45 2.62 -0.75
C ILE A 123 -19.58 1.67 0.07
N GLY A 124 -19.93 0.37 0.06
CA GLY A 124 -19.18 -0.66 0.77
C GLY A 124 -17.91 -1.06 0.02
N CYS A 125 -16.74 -0.69 0.55
CA CYS A 125 -15.44 -1.02 -0.01
C CYS A 125 -14.38 -1.12 1.09
N SER A 126 -13.54 -2.17 1.08
CA SER A 126 -12.44 -2.36 2.04
C SER A 126 -11.06 -2.23 1.41
N SER A 127 -10.97 -1.92 0.13
CA SER A 127 -9.71 -1.76 -0.59
C SER A 127 -9.34 -0.29 -0.68
N LEU A 128 -8.18 0.09 -0.11
CA LEU A 128 -7.67 1.45 -0.20
C LEU A 128 -7.49 1.92 -1.64
N ARG A 129 -7.04 1.02 -2.53
CA ARG A 129 -6.94 1.28 -3.97
C ARG A 129 -8.27 1.73 -4.58
N ARG A 130 -9.36 1.02 -4.23
CA ARG A 130 -10.71 1.38 -4.73
C ARG A 130 -11.23 2.64 -4.05
N THR A 131 -11.07 2.75 -2.73
CA THR A 131 -11.54 3.93 -1.98
C THR A 131 -10.93 5.22 -2.51
N LEU A 132 -9.63 5.22 -2.83
CA LEU A 132 -8.94 6.34 -3.44
C LEU A 132 -9.62 6.75 -4.78
N GLN A 133 -9.87 5.80 -5.65
CA GLN A 133 -10.46 6.06 -6.97
C GLN A 133 -11.97 6.37 -6.89
N LEU A 134 -12.68 5.78 -5.92
CA LEU A 134 -14.10 6.09 -5.67
C LEU A 134 -14.30 7.51 -5.18
N ALA A 135 -13.35 8.07 -4.42
CA ALA A 135 -13.42 9.46 -3.99
C ALA A 135 -13.43 10.47 -5.15
N GLU A 136 -12.81 10.12 -6.29
CA GLU A 136 -12.89 10.92 -7.52
C GLU A 136 -14.20 10.69 -8.29
N LEU A 137 -14.61 9.42 -8.40
CA LEU A 137 -15.80 9.05 -9.18
C LEU A 137 -17.11 9.45 -8.48
N PHE A 138 -17.11 9.44 -7.14
CA PHE A 138 -18.28 9.72 -6.31
C PHE A 138 -17.89 10.62 -5.12
N PRO A 139 -17.49 11.88 -5.36
CA PRO A 139 -16.98 12.77 -4.32
C PRO A 139 -17.99 13.08 -3.19
N ASP A 140 -19.29 12.95 -3.49
CA ASP A 140 -20.37 13.19 -2.53
C ASP A 140 -20.75 11.95 -1.71
N MET A 141 -20.05 10.80 -1.88
CA MET A 141 -20.42 9.54 -1.24
C MET A 141 -19.32 9.05 -0.29
N GLU A 142 -19.72 8.68 0.92
CA GLU A 142 -18.82 8.04 1.88
C GLU A 142 -18.48 6.60 1.43
N CYS A 143 -17.23 6.20 1.60
CA CYS A 143 -16.80 4.81 1.48
C CYS A 143 -16.66 4.17 2.87
N LYS A 144 -17.36 3.07 3.12
CA LYS A 144 -17.29 2.34 4.39
C LYS A 144 -16.80 0.91 4.19
N SER A 145 -15.93 0.47 5.09
CA SER A 145 -15.39 -0.89 5.02
C SER A 145 -16.48 -1.95 5.16
N VAL A 146 -16.43 -2.99 4.29
CA VAL A 146 -17.31 -4.14 4.33
C VAL A 146 -16.49 -5.44 4.40
N ARG A 147 -16.70 -6.25 5.43
CA ARG A 147 -15.97 -7.50 5.67
C ARG A 147 -16.85 -8.73 5.40
N GLY A 148 -16.18 -9.86 5.15
CA GLY A 148 -16.78 -11.14 4.83
C GLY A 148 -16.50 -11.59 3.40
N ASN A 149 -16.90 -12.80 3.05
CA ASN A 149 -16.86 -13.29 1.68
C ASN A 149 -17.91 -12.58 0.80
N VAL A 150 -17.92 -12.86 -0.50
CA VAL A 150 -18.82 -12.20 -1.46
C VAL A 150 -20.29 -12.35 -1.05
N GLN A 151 -20.71 -13.56 -0.64
CA GLN A 151 -22.10 -13.81 -0.24
C GLN A 151 -22.50 -13.02 1.01
N THR A 152 -21.60 -12.95 2.01
CA THR A 152 -21.84 -12.16 3.22
C THR A 152 -21.96 -10.67 2.91
N ARG A 153 -21.09 -10.14 2.01
CA ARG A 153 -21.14 -8.74 1.58
C ARG A 153 -22.44 -8.45 0.82
N LEU A 154 -22.86 -9.33 -0.09
CA LEU A 154 -24.13 -9.17 -0.80
C LEU A 154 -25.34 -9.19 0.15
N LYS A 155 -25.34 -10.05 1.18
CA LYS A 155 -26.40 -10.03 2.21
C LYS A 155 -26.46 -8.70 2.95
N LYS A 156 -25.32 -8.12 3.32
CA LYS A 156 -25.25 -6.79 3.94
C LYS A 156 -25.73 -5.68 3.02
N LEU A 157 -25.43 -5.78 1.72
CA LEU A 157 -25.96 -4.86 0.72
C LEU A 157 -27.48 -4.94 0.63
N ASP A 158 -28.01 -6.15 0.49
CA ASP A 158 -29.44 -6.40 0.31
C ASP A 158 -30.24 -6.12 1.60
N SER A 159 -29.59 -6.11 2.79
CA SER A 159 -30.19 -5.64 4.05
C SER A 159 -30.24 -4.12 4.17
N GLY A 160 -29.68 -3.38 3.21
CA GLY A 160 -29.73 -1.92 3.15
C GLY A 160 -28.66 -1.20 3.96
N GLU A 161 -27.60 -1.91 4.42
CA GLU A 161 -26.47 -1.29 5.13
C GLU A 161 -25.64 -0.38 4.22
N TYR A 162 -25.64 -0.62 2.91
CA TYR A 162 -24.85 0.08 1.89
C TYR A 162 -25.71 0.50 0.71
N SER A 163 -25.35 1.60 0.05
CA SER A 163 -25.93 2.03 -1.22
C SER A 163 -25.49 1.12 -2.38
N ALA A 164 -24.23 0.73 -2.36
CA ALA A 164 -23.61 -0.15 -3.33
C ALA A 164 -22.41 -0.89 -2.72
N LEU A 165 -21.94 -1.93 -3.42
CA LEU A 165 -20.64 -2.56 -3.18
C LEU A 165 -19.76 -2.41 -4.43
N VAL A 166 -18.44 -2.32 -4.22
CA VAL A 166 -17.47 -2.47 -5.31
C VAL A 166 -16.72 -3.79 -5.14
N LEU A 167 -16.90 -4.68 -6.10
CA LEU A 167 -16.36 -6.03 -6.13
C LEU A 167 -15.61 -6.29 -7.44
N ALA A 168 -14.69 -7.28 -7.47
CA ALA A 168 -14.04 -7.69 -8.70
C ALA A 168 -15.01 -8.47 -9.59
N ALA A 169 -15.16 -8.07 -10.84
CA ALA A 169 -16.03 -8.72 -11.81
C ALA A 169 -15.72 -10.21 -11.99
N ALA A 170 -14.43 -10.58 -12.07
CA ALA A 170 -13.99 -11.98 -12.16
C ALA A 170 -14.53 -12.86 -11.02
N GLY A 171 -14.59 -12.32 -9.79
CA GLY A 171 -15.13 -13.06 -8.65
C GLY A 171 -16.64 -13.29 -8.77
N LEU A 172 -17.39 -12.28 -9.21
CA LEU A 172 -18.83 -12.40 -9.43
C LEU A 172 -19.16 -13.36 -10.59
N LYS A 173 -18.40 -13.30 -11.69
CA LYS A 173 -18.56 -14.20 -12.84
C LYS A 173 -18.32 -15.66 -12.46
N ARG A 174 -17.23 -15.95 -11.73
CA ARG A 174 -16.93 -17.31 -11.24
C ARG A 174 -18.00 -17.87 -10.30
N LEU A 175 -18.64 -16.99 -9.51
CA LEU A 175 -19.75 -17.38 -8.64
C LEU A 175 -21.10 -17.49 -9.36
N GLY A 176 -21.18 -17.23 -10.67
CA GLY A 176 -22.45 -17.20 -11.41
C GLY A 176 -23.33 -16.00 -11.08
N LEU A 177 -22.75 -14.94 -10.53
CA LEU A 177 -23.43 -13.73 -10.05
C LEU A 177 -23.29 -12.53 -11.01
N THR A 178 -23.05 -12.78 -12.30
CA THR A 178 -22.91 -11.72 -13.32
C THR A 178 -24.16 -10.84 -13.37
N HIS A 179 -25.35 -11.41 -13.17
CA HIS A 179 -26.63 -10.69 -13.14
C HIS A 179 -26.74 -9.68 -11.98
N ARG A 180 -25.86 -9.71 -10.99
CA ARG A 180 -25.81 -8.75 -9.87
C ARG A 180 -24.96 -7.52 -10.21
N ILE A 181 -24.24 -7.53 -11.32
CA ILE A 181 -23.39 -6.41 -11.74
C ILE A 181 -24.28 -5.32 -12.34
N SER A 182 -24.33 -4.17 -11.69
CA SER A 182 -25.09 -3.01 -12.16
C SER A 182 -24.28 -2.15 -13.14
N ARG A 183 -22.94 -2.05 -12.91
CA ARG A 183 -22.02 -1.32 -13.78
C ARG A 183 -20.62 -1.93 -13.69
N TYR A 184 -19.92 -1.98 -14.81
CA TYR A 184 -18.49 -2.22 -14.84
C TYR A 184 -17.75 -0.87 -14.83
N PHE A 185 -16.65 -0.80 -14.11
CA PHE A 185 -15.72 0.33 -14.23
C PHE A 185 -14.65 -0.03 -15.25
N GLU A 186 -14.49 0.79 -16.27
CA GLU A 186 -13.38 0.60 -17.20
C GLU A 186 -12.03 0.86 -16.49
N PRO A 187 -10.92 0.22 -16.95
CA PRO A 187 -9.61 0.38 -16.29
C PRO A 187 -9.13 1.83 -16.20
N GLU A 188 -9.54 2.69 -17.11
CA GLU A 188 -9.25 4.12 -17.13
C GLU A 188 -9.95 4.85 -15.97
N GLU A 189 -11.17 4.42 -15.62
CA GLU A 189 -11.94 4.98 -14.48
C GLU A 189 -11.43 4.42 -13.16
N MET A 190 -11.29 3.09 -13.08
CA MET A 190 -10.86 2.40 -11.87
C MET A 190 -9.80 1.35 -12.21
N LEU A 191 -8.54 1.74 -12.08
CA LEU A 191 -7.42 0.87 -12.38
C LEU A 191 -7.42 -0.37 -11.47
N PRO A 192 -7.42 -1.61 -12.05
CA PRO A 192 -7.47 -2.85 -11.30
C PRO A 192 -6.27 -3.08 -10.37
N ALA A 193 -6.42 -4.01 -9.43
CA ALA A 193 -5.29 -4.52 -8.67
C ALA A 193 -4.39 -5.40 -9.55
N ALA A 194 -3.10 -5.39 -9.29
CA ALA A 194 -2.14 -6.27 -9.96
C ALA A 194 -2.58 -7.74 -9.87
N GLY A 195 -2.64 -8.43 -11.00
CA GLY A 195 -3.09 -9.81 -11.12
C GLY A 195 -4.61 -10.01 -10.97
N GLN A 196 -5.43 -8.96 -10.95
CA GLN A 196 -6.88 -9.13 -10.86
C GLN A 196 -7.42 -9.88 -12.09
N GLY A 197 -8.23 -10.89 -11.84
CA GLY A 197 -8.77 -11.80 -12.86
C GLY A 197 -7.95 -13.07 -13.10
N ILE A 198 -6.66 -13.10 -12.73
CA ILE A 198 -5.77 -14.24 -12.92
C ILE A 198 -5.82 -15.17 -11.70
N LEU A 199 -5.89 -16.49 -11.96
CA LEU A 199 -5.58 -17.51 -10.97
C LEU A 199 -4.12 -17.93 -11.08
N THR A 200 -3.52 -18.28 -9.96
CA THR A 200 -2.18 -18.87 -9.95
C THR A 200 -2.18 -20.19 -9.20
N VAL A 201 -1.38 -21.11 -9.70
CA VAL A 201 -1.11 -22.40 -9.06
C VAL A 201 0.26 -22.32 -8.41
N GLN A 202 0.34 -22.70 -7.14
CA GLN A 202 1.55 -22.74 -6.35
C GLN A 202 1.88 -24.20 -5.99
N GLY A 203 3.16 -24.54 -5.95
CA GLY A 203 3.61 -25.88 -5.57
C GLY A 203 5.00 -25.86 -4.98
N ARG A 204 5.55 -27.03 -4.62
CA ARG A 204 6.91 -27.16 -4.10
C ARG A 204 7.95 -27.17 -5.22
N LYS A 205 9.06 -26.47 -5.02
CA LYS A 205 10.20 -26.48 -5.94
C LYS A 205 10.76 -27.91 -6.10
N GLY A 206 11.02 -28.27 -7.34
CA GLY A 206 11.67 -29.55 -7.69
C GLY A 206 10.72 -30.73 -7.86
N ASN A 207 9.42 -30.57 -7.63
CA ASN A 207 8.44 -31.62 -7.94
C ASN A 207 8.07 -31.60 -9.44
N ASP A 208 7.54 -32.72 -9.93
CA ASP A 208 7.01 -32.82 -11.29
C ASP A 208 5.55 -32.31 -11.32
N TYR A 209 5.30 -31.37 -12.22
CA TYR A 209 4.00 -30.78 -12.49
C TYR A 209 3.63 -30.84 -13.97
N SER A 210 4.12 -31.84 -14.68
CA SER A 210 3.85 -32.06 -16.12
C SER A 210 2.36 -32.09 -16.44
N TYR A 211 1.53 -32.47 -15.48
CA TYR A 211 0.07 -32.47 -15.61
C TYR A 211 -0.57 -31.06 -15.65
N LEU A 212 0.21 -30.01 -15.43
CA LEU A 212 -0.20 -28.60 -15.62
C LEU A 212 0.24 -28.05 -16.99
N GLU A 213 0.90 -28.85 -17.83
CA GLU A 213 1.32 -28.40 -19.16
C GLU A 213 0.13 -27.84 -19.95
N GLY A 214 0.30 -26.65 -20.55
CA GLY A 214 -0.77 -25.95 -21.27
C GLY A 214 -1.83 -25.23 -20.41
N TYR A 215 -1.78 -25.33 -19.06
CA TYR A 215 -2.68 -24.57 -18.20
C TYR A 215 -2.34 -23.07 -18.19
N GLY A 216 -1.07 -22.74 -18.26
CA GLY A 216 -0.58 -21.38 -18.26
C GLY A 216 -0.95 -20.60 -19.53
N ASP A 217 -1.27 -19.33 -19.37
CA ASP A 217 -1.54 -18.38 -20.44
C ASP A 217 -0.38 -17.40 -20.57
N ALA A 218 0.22 -17.31 -21.76
CA ALA A 218 1.42 -16.50 -21.98
C ALA A 218 1.19 -15.01 -21.81
N ASP A 219 0.02 -14.49 -22.27
CA ASP A 219 -0.32 -13.08 -22.15
C ASP A 219 -0.58 -12.70 -20.70
N SER A 220 -1.33 -13.52 -19.99
CA SER A 220 -1.59 -13.34 -18.57
C SER A 220 -0.32 -13.43 -17.72
N THR A 221 0.62 -14.31 -18.10
CA THR A 221 1.94 -14.42 -17.45
C THR A 221 2.75 -13.17 -17.64
N CYS A 222 2.86 -12.69 -18.88
CA CYS A 222 3.54 -11.43 -19.19
C CYS A 222 2.94 -10.25 -18.42
N ALA A 223 1.62 -10.11 -18.44
CA ALA A 223 0.91 -9.07 -17.70
C ALA A 223 1.14 -9.18 -16.18
N ALA A 224 1.06 -10.39 -15.61
CA ALA A 224 1.29 -10.64 -14.19
C ALA A 224 2.70 -10.24 -13.74
N LEU A 225 3.72 -10.54 -14.54
CA LEU A 225 5.10 -10.17 -14.27
C LEU A 225 5.28 -8.64 -14.24
N ALA A 226 4.76 -7.92 -15.23
CA ALA A 226 4.83 -6.47 -15.29
C ALA A 226 4.10 -5.80 -14.13
N GLU A 227 2.87 -6.23 -13.85
CA GLU A 227 2.03 -5.66 -12.78
C GLU A 227 2.62 -5.93 -11.39
N ARG A 228 3.08 -7.16 -11.13
CA ARG A 228 3.66 -7.52 -9.84
C ARG A 228 5.02 -6.85 -9.61
N SER A 229 5.85 -6.70 -10.63
CA SER A 229 7.13 -6.01 -10.50
C SER A 229 6.95 -4.52 -10.19
N PHE A 230 5.93 -3.87 -10.78
CA PHE A 230 5.54 -2.50 -10.44
C PHE A 230 5.16 -2.37 -8.94
N VAL A 231 4.26 -3.23 -8.46
CA VAL A 231 3.79 -3.20 -7.07
C VAL A 231 4.91 -3.57 -6.10
N ARG A 232 5.72 -4.58 -6.43
CA ARG A 232 6.87 -5.02 -5.62
C ARG A 232 7.90 -3.90 -5.43
N PHE A 233 8.24 -3.16 -6.51
CA PHE A 233 9.19 -2.06 -6.44
C PHE A 233 8.72 -0.91 -5.53
N LEU A 234 7.42 -0.72 -5.40
CA LEU A 234 6.81 0.31 -4.55
C LEU A 234 6.56 -0.17 -3.12
N ASP A 235 7.07 -1.35 -2.72
CA ASP A 235 6.78 -2.01 -1.44
C ASP A 235 5.27 -2.15 -1.18
N GLY A 236 4.48 -2.15 -2.25
CA GLY A 236 3.03 -2.27 -2.21
C GLY A 236 2.59 -3.70 -1.89
N GLY A 237 1.37 -3.84 -1.42
CA GLY A 237 0.73 -5.12 -1.12
C GLY A 237 -0.79 -5.01 -1.21
N CYS A 238 -1.50 -6.06 -0.76
CA CYS A 238 -2.97 -6.10 -0.79
C CYS A 238 -3.65 -4.95 -0.01
N SER A 239 -2.94 -4.32 0.92
CA SER A 239 -3.43 -3.22 1.76
C SER A 239 -2.98 -1.84 1.29
N SER A 240 -2.08 -1.72 0.30
CA SER A 240 -1.65 -0.41 -0.18
C SER A 240 -2.55 0.11 -1.31
N PRO A 241 -2.69 1.44 -1.47
CA PRO A 241 -3.51 2.05 -2.51
C PRO A 241 -2.81 2.09 -3.89
N VAL A 242 -1.98 1.08 -4.18
CA VAL A 242 -1.26 0.91 -5.45
C VAL A 242 -2.08 0.05 -6.40
N ALA A 243 -2.07 0.37 -7.69
CA ALA A 243 -2.73 -0.38 -8.75
C ALA A 243 -1.81 -0.58 -9.94
N ALA A 244 -1.99 -1.68 -10.67
CA ALA A 244 -1.30 -1.91 -11.93
C ALA A 244 -2.16 -2.82 -12.82
N HIS A 245 -2.24 -2.47 -14.10
CA HIS A 245 -2.92 -3.25 -15.12
C HIS A 245 -2.14 -3.22 -16.44
N ALA A 246 -1.86 -4.39 -16.97
CA ALA A 246 -1.16 -4.54 -18.24
C ALA A 246 -2.09 -5.15 -19.29
N VAL A 247 -2.01 -4.60 -20.49
CA VAL A 247 -2.64 -5.14 -21.70
C VAL A 247 -1.53 -5.62 -22.62
N VAL A 248 -1.63 -6.88 -23.04
CA VAL A 248 -0.67 -7.52 -23.96
C VAL A 248 -1.37 -7.68 -25.32
N ASP A 249 -0.74 -7.16 -26.34
CA ASP A 249 -1.19 -7.30 -27.74
C ASP A 249 -0.01 -7.71 -28.62
N GLN A 250 -0.03 -8.96 -29.06
CA GLN A 250 1.06 -9.59 -29.81
C GLN A 250 2.40 -9.45 -29.05
N GLU A 251 3.37 -8.74 -29.64
CA GLU A 251 4.72 -8.55 -29.04
C GLU A 251 4.81 -7.32 -28.11
N LYS A 252 3.72 -6.55 -27.99
CA LYS A 252 3.68 -5.33 -27.19
C LYS A 252 2.98 -5.54 -25.86
N ILE A 253 3.43 -4.82 -24.87
CA ILE A 253 2.77 -4.70 -23.57
C ILE A 253 2.62 -3.22 -23.21
N VAL A 254 1.43 -2.83 -22.78
CA VAL A 254 1.14 -1.51 -22.21
C VAL A 254 0.81 -1.70 -20.75
N LEU A 255 1.64 -1.17 -19.88
CA LEU A 255 1.42 -1.20 -18.42
C LEU A 255 0.95 0.16 -17.94
N THR A 256 -0.21 0.20 -17.29
CA THR A 256 -0.73 1.37 -16.58
C THR A 256 -0.60 1.13 -15.08
N GLY A 257 -0.06 2.12 -14.36
CA GLY A 257 0.14 2.06 -12.92
C GLY A 257 -0.49 3.25 -12.20
N LEU A 258 -0.84 3.06 -10.94
CA LEU A 258 -1.21 4.09 -9.99
C LEU A 258 -0.28 3.97 -8.78
N TYR A 259 0.48 5.03 -8.52
CA TYR A 259 1.32 5.21 -7.35
C TYR A 259 0.65 6.19 -6.37
N TYR A 260 0.74 5.90 -5.09
CA TYR A 260 0.26 6.75 -4.00
C TYR A 260 1.39 7.00 -3.02
N GLU A 261 1.60 8.26 -2.66
CA GLU A 261 2.59 8.70 -1.67
C GLU A 261 1.92 8.87 -0.31
N GLU A 262 2.24 8.01 0.65
CA GLU A 262 1.59 8.00 1.96
C GLU A 262 1.84 9.29 2.76
N GLU A 263 3.04 9.88 2.64
CA GLU A 263 3.41 11.08 3.39
C GLU A 263 2.61 12.32 2.97
N THR A 264 2.25 12.40 1.70
CA THR A 264 1.61 13.59 1.12
C THR A 264 0.14 13.39 0.79
N GLY A 265 -0.30 12.14 0.69
CA GLY A 265 -1.62 11.77 0.17
C GLY A 265 -1.77 11.98 -1.35
N ALA A 266 -0.70 12.39 -2.03
CA ALA A 266 -0.70 12.58 -3.47
C ALA A 266 -0.64 11.24 -4.20
N TYR A 267 -1.22 11.17 -5.39
CA TYR A 267 -1.11 9.99 -6.24
C TYR A 267 -0.95 10.36 -7.71
N LYS A 268 -0.40 9.41 -8.47
CA LYS A 268 -0.11 9.60 -9.89
C LYS A 268 -0.52 8.36 -10.66
N LYS A 269 -1.25 8.55 -11.77
CA LYS A 269 -1.48 7.52 -12.80
C LYS A 269 -0.59 7.77 -13.99
N GLY A 270 -0.10 6.72 -14.64
CA GLY A 270 0.66 6.82 -15.88
C GLY A 270 0.87 5.48 -16.52
N SER A 271 1.31 5.49 -17.77
CA SER A 271 1.52 4.29 -18.58
C SER A 271 2.91 4.30 -19.23
N LEU A 272 3.41 3.11 -19.52
CA LEU A 272 4.57 2.86 -20.37
C LEU A 272 4.29 1.68 -21.29
N GLU A 273 4.89 1.74 -22.48
CA GLU A 273 4.91 0.64 -23.45
C GLU A 273 6.29 -0.03 -23.44
N GLY A 274 6.30 -1.32 -23.78
CA GLY A 274 7.51 -2.14 -23.91
C GLY A 274 7.23 -3.40 -24.71
N THR A 275 8.21 -4.29 -24.75
CA THR A 275 8.09 -5.63 -25.31
C THR A 275 7.73 -6.65 -24.23
N ARG A 276 7.30 -7.84 -24.63
CA ARG A 276 6.96 -8.93 -23.69
C ARG A 276 8.14 -9.36 -22.84
N GLU A 277 9.34 -9.37 -23.42
CA GLU A 277 10.58 -9.76 -22.75
C GLU A 277 10.98 -8.76 -21.65
N GLU A 278 10.58 -7.49 -21.82
CA GLU A 278 10.86 -6.42 -20.87
C GLU A 278 9.80 -6.31 -19.75
N ALA A 279 8.84 -7.21 -19.65
CA ALA A 279 7.66 -7.07 -18.79
C ALA A 279 8.02 -6.71 -17.32
N GLU A 280 8.96 -7.42 -16.69
CA GLU A 280 9.38 -7.12 -15.31
C GLU A 280 10.11 -5.76 -15.22
N GLU A 281 11.00 -5.48 -16.17
CA GLU A 281 11.73 -4.21 -16.21
C GLU A 281 10.78 -3.02 -16.44
N LEU A 282 9.78 -3.19 -17.30
CA LEU A 282 8.73 -2.21 -17.57
C LEU A 282 8.00 -1.80 -16.29
N GLY A 283 7.66 -2.79 -15.44
CA GLY A 283 7.06 -2.53 -14.13
C GLY A 283 7.93 -1.66 -13.24
N VAL A 284 9.21 -1.98 -13.14
CA VAL A 284 10.18 -1.20 -12.35
C VAL A 284 10.36 0.20 -12.92
N ARG A 285 10.47 0.35 -14.26
CA ARG A 285 10.63 1.65 -14.94
C ARG A 285 9.43 2.56 -14.68
N LEU A 286 8.22 2.03 -14.83
CA LEU A 286 6.99 2.80 -14.56
C LEU A 286 6.90 3.21 -13.09
N ALA A 287 7.22 2.31 -12.17
CA ALA A 287 7.20 2.61 -10.73
C ALA A 287 8.17 3.73 -10.35
N LYS A 288 9.40 3.69 -10.86
CA LYS A 288 10.40 4.76 -10.68
C LYS A 288 9.89 6.09 -11.24
N LYS A 289 9.37 6.08 -12.47
CA LYS A 289 8.83 7.26 -13.14
C LYS A 289 7.75 7.94 -12.31
N LEU A 290 6.70 7.19 -11.91
CA LEU A 290 5.57 7.76 -11.18
C LEU A 290 5.98 8.28 -9.80
N ARG A 291 6.87 7.57 -9.08
CA ARG A 291 7.41 8.01 -7.80
C ARG A 291 8.21 9.31 -7.92
N GLU A 292 9.04 9.44 -8.96
CA GLU A 292 9.80 10.67 -9.22
C GLU A 292 8.90 11.84 -9.62
N GLU A 293 7.91 11.61 -10.47
CA GLU A 293 6.94 12.63 -10.87
C GLU A 293 6.14 13.15 -9.67
N CYS A 294 5.67 12.25 -8.79
CA CYS A 294 4.94 12.60 -7.59
C CYS A 294 5.81 13.48 -6.65
N ARG A 295 7.08 13.11 -6.46
CA ARG A 295 8.04 13.89 -5.65
C ARG A 295 8.34 15.28 -6.23
N LYS A 296 8.53 15.38 -7.55
CA LYS A 296 8.78 16.66 -8.22
C LYS A 296 7.59 17.61 -8.08
N GLU A 297 6.37 17.13 -8.27
CA GLU A 297 5.16 17.94 -8.10
C GLU A 297 5.00 18.44 -6.66
N HIS A 298 5.33 17.59 -5.68
CA HIS A 298 5.28 17.97 -4.28
C HIS A 298 6.36 19.02 -3.94
N MET A 299 7.57 18.90 -4.48
CA MET A 299 8.62 19.90 -4.31
C MET A 299 8.21 21.24 -4.95
N THR A 300 7.68 21.21 -6.17
CA THR A 300 7.22 22.42 -6.89
C THR A 300 6.01 23.06 -6.19
N ALA A 301 5.12 22.28 -5.58
CA ALA A 301 4.02 22.79 -4.79
C ALA A 301 4.52 23.49 -3.50
N LYS A 302 5.48 22.86 -2.79
CA LYS A 302 6.14 23.49 -1.63
C LYS A 302 6.90 24.77 -1.99
N GLU A 303 7.56 24.79 -3.15
CA GLU A 303 8.24 25.98 -3.65
C GLU A 303 7.26 27.09 -4.01
N LYS A 304 6.11 26.77 -4.63
CA LYS A 304 5.04 27.70 -4.93
C LYS A 304 4.33 28.20 -3.66
N GLU A 305 4.10 27.35 -2.67
CA GLU A 305 3.61 27.79 -1.35
C GLU A 305 4.61 28.74 -0.68
N GLN A 306 5.92 28.50 -0.83
CA GLN A 306 6.96 29.42 -0.35
C GLN A 306 7.06 30.71 -1.18
N GLU A 307 6.66 30.73 -2.45
CA GLU A 307 6.61 31.93 -3.29
C GLU A 307 5.33 32.75 -3.12
N THR A 308 4.19 32.13 -2.83
CA THR A 308 2.94 32.85 -2.52
C THR A 308 2.92 33.43 -1.11
N ASP A 309 3.77 32.94 -0.22
CA ASP A 309 3.93 33.42 1.16
C ASP A 309 5.00 34.54 1.32
N LYS A 310 5.34 35.25 0.25
CA LYS A 310 6.14 36.48 0.31
C LYS A 310 5.35 37.72 0.77
N LYS A 311 4.39 37.56 1.68
CA LYS A 311 4.14 38.56 2.73
C LYS A 311 5.18 38.33 3.82
N PRO A 312 5.71 39.37 4.50
CA PRO A 312 6.62 39.17 5.61
C PRO A 312 5.91 38.44 6.73
N CYS A 313 5.86 37.13 6.67
CA CYS A 313 5.42 36.31 7.77
C CYS A 313 6.45 36.44 8.88
N ALA A 314 6.03 36.77 10.08
CA ALA A 314 6.82 36.63 11.27
C ALA A 314 7.40 35.19 11.28
N GLY A 315 8.72 35.07 11.47
CA GLY A 315 9.38 33.78 11.54
C GLY A 315 8.78 32.97 12.69
N LYS A 316 9.13 31.71 12.76
CA LYS A 316 8.61 30.79 13.77
C LYS A 316 9.73 30.31 14.68
N VAL A 317 9.45 30.21 15.97
CA VAL A 317 10.37 29.64 16.98
C VAL A 317 9.89 28.27 17.38
N TRP A 318 10.81 27.29 17.41
CA TRP A 318 10.59 25.95 17.96
C TRP A 318 11.47 25.74 19.17
N LEU A 319 10.88 25.30 20.28
CA LEU A 319 11.61 24.82 21.45
C LEU A 319 11.88 23.33 21.29
N VAL A 320 13.14 22.94 21.26
CA VAL A 320 13.58 21.57 21.05
C VAL A 320 14.49 21.13 22.20
N GLY A 321 14.14 20.05 22.86
CA GLY A 321 14.98 19.41 23.88
C GLY A 321 16.06 18.54 23.25
N ALA A 322 17.31 18.74 23.69
CA ALA A 322 18.46 17.94 23.24
C ALA A 322 18.64 16.62 24.01
N GLY A 323 17.77 16.35 25.00
CA GLY A 323 17.93 15.18 25.86
C GLY A 323 19.20 15.23 26.71
N PRO A 324 19.68 14.10 27.24
CA PRO A 324 20.87 14.04 28.12
C PRO A 324 22.21 14.17 27.37
N GLY A 325 22.18 14.47 26.06
CA GLY A 325 23.39 14.66 25.22
C GLY A 325 23.73 13.49 24.32
N ASP A 326 23.06 12.34 24.45
CA ASP A 326 23.20 11.20 23.55
C ASP A 326 22.31 11.40 22.32
N ILE A 327 22.92 11.36 21.13
CA ILE A 327 22.21 11.52 19.87
C ILE A 327 21.16 10.44 19.62
N GLY A 328 21.38 9.23 20.14
CA GLY A 328 20.42 8.12 20.04
C GLY A 328 19.12 8.35 20.80
N LEU A 329 19.11 9.33 21.73
CA LEU A 329 17.92 9.74 22.50
C LEU A 329 17.29 11.04 21.97
N PHE A 330 17.81 11.61 20.89
CA PHE A 330 17.24 12.77 20.24
C PHE A 330 16.02 12.38 19.40
N THR A 331 14.90 13.09 19.56
CA THR A 331 13.66 12.70 18.88
C THR A 331 13.75 12.90 17.36
N LEU A 332 13.08 12.06 16.58
CA LEU A 332 13.00 12.20 15.10
C LEU A 332 12.46 13.58 14.70
N LYS A 333 11.39 14.05 15.38
CA LYS A 333 10.82 15.37 15.14
C LYS A 333 11.78 16.52 15.47
N GLY A 334 12.56 16.36 16.56
CA GLY A 334 13.62 17.32 16.92
C GLY A 334 14.70 17.39 15.86
N MET A 335 15.12 16.23 15.33
CA MET A 335 16.11 16.12 14.25
C MET A 335 15.63 16.80 12.97
N GLU A 336 14.39 16.54 12.56
CA GLU A 336 13.78 17.16 11.38
C GLU A 336 13.70 18.68 11.54
N THR A 337 13.23 19.16 12.70
CA THR A 337 13.15 20.58 13.02
C THR A 337 14.54 21.25 12.98
N LEU A 338 15.55 20.58 13.53
CA LEU A 338 16.93 21.06 13.55
C LEU A 338 17.54 21.17 12.13
N LYS A 339 17.29 20.19 11.28
CA LYS A 339 17.73 20.17 9.88
C LYS A 339 17.11 21.28 9.03
N ASN A 340 15.91 21.72 9.38
CA ASN A 340 15.18 22.79 8.67
C ASN A 340 15.39 24.19 9.29
N ALA A 341 16.21 24.30 10.33
CA ALA A 341 16.47 25.57 10.99
C ALA A 341 17.32 26.52 10.12
N GLN A 342 17.09 27.82 10.24
CA GLN A 342 17.95 28.87 9.68
C GLN A 342 18.80 29.53 10.77
N VAL A 343 18.29 29.55 12.00
CA VAL A 343 18.99 30.03 13.18
C VAL A 343 18.80 29.01 14.30
N VAL A 344 19.87 28.62 14.96
CA VAL A 344 19.83 27.77 16.17
C VAL A 344 20.40 28.53 17.36
N VAL A 345 19.56 28.78 18.35
CA VAL A 345 19.91 29.38 19.63
C VAL A 345 20.07 28.26 20.66
N TYR A 346 21.26 28.06 21.20
CA TYR A 346 21.56 26.90 22.05
C TYR A 346 22.29 27.29 23.33
N ASP A 347 22.17 26.45 24.36
CA ASP A 347 22.91 26.62 25.61
C ASP A 347 24.09 25.63 25.74
N SER A 348 24.92 25.81 26.76
CA SER A 348 26.12 25.02 26.98
C SER A 348 25.86 23.56 27.41
N LEU A 349 24.63 23.21 27.71
CA LEU A 349 24.25 21.84 28.13
C LEU A 349 23.93 20.94 26.94
N VAL A 350 23.83 21.51 25.74
CA VAL A 350 23.59 20.72 24.52
C VAL A 350 24.84 19.92 24.16
N GLY A 351 24.69 18.60 24.07
CA GLY A 351 25.79 17.67 23.75
C GLY A 351 26.33 17.89 22.33
N GLN A 352 27.66 17.70 22.16
CA GLN A 352 28.35 17.82 20.88
C GLN A 352 27.75 16.90 19.78
N GLY A 353 27.25 15.71 20.17
CA GLY A 353 26.58 14.79 19.22
C GLY A 353 25.37 15.41 18.55
N VAL A 354 24.58 16.22 19.28
CA VAL A 354 23.42 16.92 18.72
C VAL A 354 23.85 18.15 17.90
N LEU A 355 24.83 18.91 18.41
CA LEU A 355 25.36 20.10 17.69
C LEU A 355 25.96 19.73 16.33
N SER A 356 26.61 18.57 16.21
CA SER A 356 27.20 18.08 14.96
C SER A 356 26.15 17.74 13.87
N GLN A 357 24.87 17.63 14.23
CA GLN A 357 23.78 17.38 13.29
C GLN A 357 23.21 18.66 12.64
N ILE A 358 23.65 19.83 13.10
CA ILE A 358 23.21 21.10 12.52
C ILE A 358 23.85 21.27 11.13
N PRO A 359 23.05 21.51 10.08
CA PRO A 359 23.58 21.65 8.74
C PRO A 359 24.59 22.82 8.60
N ALA A 360 25.56 22.66 7.70
CA ALA A 360 26.48 23.72 7.38
C ALA A 360 25.72 24.95 6.82
N GLY A 361 26.06 26.16 7.30
CA GLY A 361 25.42 27.41 6.89
C GLY A 361 24.29 27.87 7.81
N VAL A 362 23.86 27.09 8.79
CA VAL A 362 22.91 27.54 9.82
C VAL A 362 23.60 28.50 10.79
N ARG A 363 22.94 29.63 11.06
CA ARG A 363 23.48 30.62 12.02
C ARG A 363 23.32 30.13 13.44
N LEU A 364 24.45 30.04 14.19
CA LEU A 364 24.50 29.55 15.57
C LEU A 364 24.63 30.70 16.55
N ILE A 365 23.78 30.73 17.58
CA ILE A 365 23.80 31.71 18.67
C ILE A 365 23.91 30.93 19.98
N ASN A 366 25.07 31.01 20.63
CA ASN A 366 25.30 30.40 21.94
C ASN A 366 24.86 31.38 23.05
N VAL A 367 23.87 30.98 23.84
CA VAL A 367 23.34 31.73 24.98
C VAL A 367 23.71 31.12 26.34
N GLY A 368 24.54 30.06 26.32
CA GLY A 368 25.00 29.34 27.51
C GLY A 368 26.13 30.06 28.24
N LYS A 369 26.37 29.65 29.50
CA LYS A 369 27.44 30.18 30.35
C LYS A 369 28.82 29.93 29.76
N ARG A 370 29.65 30.95 29.56
CA ARG A 370 31.11 30.82 29.39
C ARG A 370 31.81 31.20 30.70
N ALA A 371 32.88 30.51 31.05
CA ALA A 371 33.59 30.60 32.33
C ALA A 371 34.16 32.01 32.69
N SER A 372 34.00 33.01 31.83
CA SER A 372 34.65 34.34 32.01
C SER A 372 33.79 35.56 31.61
N HIS A 373 32.50 35.39 31.24
CA HIS A 373 31.64 36.53 30.82
C HIS A 373 30.19 36.33 31.27
N HIS A 374 29.49 37.46 31.51
CA HIS A 374 28.14 37.58 32.04
C HIS A 374 27.13 36.59 31.43
N ILE A 375 26.29 36.00 32.29
CA ILE A 375 25.12 35.19 31.93
C ILE A 375 24.20 36.10 31.16
N MET A 376 23.77 35.68 29.94
CA MET A 376 22.70 36.38 29.23
C MET A 376 21.42 36.19 30.05
N PRO A 377 20.80 37.30 30.53
CA PRO A 377 19.52 37.21 31.25
C PRO A 377 18.42 36.57 30.39
N GLN A 378 17.44 35.90 31.00
CA GLN A 378 16.38 35.20 30.26
C GLN A 378 15.64 36.14 29.31
N GLU A 379 15.36 37.37 29.75
CA GLU A 379 14.73 38.40 28.91
C GLU A 379 15.52 38.71 27.64
N GLN A 380 16.83 38.69 27.69
CA GLN A 380 17.67 38.90 26.50
C GLN A 380 17.64 37.70 25.57
N ILE A 381 17.54 36.45 26.12
CA ILE A 381 17.39 35.25 25.32
C ILE A 381 16.04 35.31 24.60
N ASN A 382 14.97 35.65 25.30
CA ASN A 382 13.64 35.81 24.72
C ASN A 382 13.65 36.90 23.62
N GLN A 383 14.34 38.00 23.85
CA GLN A 383 14.47 39.06 22.86
C GLN A 383 15.22 38.61 21.59
N VAL A 384 16.28 37.81 21.73
CA VAL A 384 17.01 37.23 20.59
C VAL A 384 16.09 36.33 19.76
N LEU A 385 15.28 35.46 20.40
CA LEU A 385 14.35 34.58 19.72
C LEU A 385 13.31 35.38 18.91
N VAL A 386 12.74 36.41 19.55
CA VAL A 386 11.74 37.32 18.95
C VAL A 386 12.35 38.12 17.79
N ASP A 387 13.55 38.66 17.95
CA ASP A 387 14.22 39.46 16.94
C ASP A 387 14.56 38.66 15.69
N GLU A 388 15.05 37.41 15.85
CA GLU A 388 15.35 36.55 14.72
C GLU A 388 14.05 36.04 14.04
N ALA A 389 12.99 35.77 14.83
CA ALA A 389 11.70 35.41 14.26
C ALA A 389 11.04 36.58 13.52
N LYS A 390 11.15 37.82 14.03
CA LYS A 390 10.64 39.04 13.35
C LYS A 390 11.33 39.29 12.00
N LYS A 391 12.57 38.81 11.81
CA LYS A 391 13.28 38.85 10.54
C LYS A 391 12.78 37.78 9.53
N GLY A 392 11.82 36.95 9.94
CA GLY A 392 11.26 35.89 9.10
C GLY A 392 12.01 34.56 9.16
N TYR A 393 13.00 34.39 10.07
CA TYR A 393 13.78 33.17 10.17
C TYR A 393 13.05 32.03 10.88
N ARG A 394 13.33 30.81 10.48
CA ARG A 394 12.99 29.59 11.23
C ARG A 394 14.03 29.41 12.34
N VAL A 395 13.62 29.71 13.57
CA VAL A 395 14.50 29.72 14.73
C VAL A 395 14.27 28.45 15.56
N VAL A 396 15.31 27.70 15.85
CA VAL A 396 15.27 26.59 16.81
C VAL A 396 15.97 27.00 18.09
N ARG A 397 15.23 27.02 19.20
CA ARG A 397 15.79 27.11 20.54
C ARG A 397 16.10 25.70 21.01
N LEU A 398 17.38 25.32 20.96
CA LEU A 398 17.86 24.00 21.36
C LEU A 398 18.34 24.06 22.82
N LYS A 399 17.71 23.26 23.70
CA LYS A 399 17.95 23.24 25.15
C LYS A 399 18.49 21.90 25.60
N GLY A 400 19.50 21.91 26.45
CA GLY A 400 19.94 20.68 27.14
C GLY A 400 18.85 20.13 28.05
N GLY A 401 18.53 18.84 27.94
CA GLY A 401 17.42 18.19 28.64
C GLY A 401 16.06 18.46 28.01
N ASP A 402 15.00 18.43 28.83
CA ASP A 402 13.63 18.78 28.43
C ASP A 402 13.43 20.32 28.56
N PRO A 403 12.86 20.99 27.54
CA PRO A 403 12.66 22.44 27.57
C PRO A 403 11.76 22.93 28.70
N PHE A 404 10.80 22.13 29.14
CA PHE A 404 9.80 22.50 30.12
C PHE A 404 10.12 21.97 31.54
N LEU A 405 10.92 20.89 31.66
CA LEU A 405 11.31 20.36 32.94
C LEU A 405 12.61 21.07 33.44
N PHE A 406 12.48 22.00 34.37
CA PHE A 406 13.54 22.90 34.85
C PHE A 406 14.21 23.76 33.78
N GLY A 407 13.67 23.80 32.58
CA GLY A 407 14.27 24.46 31.39
C GLY A 407 13.72 25.88 31.11
N ARG A 408 12.83 26.41 31.93
CA ARG A 408 12.18 27.74 31.75
C ARG A 408 11.49 27.92 30.38
N GLY A 409 11.08 26.82 29.72
CA GLY A 409 10.43 26.85 28.39
C GLY A 409 9.10 27.62 28.39
N GLY A 410 8.39 27.66 29.51
CA GLY A 410 7.19 28.48 29.67
C GLY A 410 7.47 29.98 29.52
N GLU A 411 8.57 30.48 30.10
CA GLU A 411 8.99 31.89 30.01
C GLU A 411 9.49 32.30 28.62
N GLU A 412 9.89 31.31 27.78
CA GLU A 412 10.33 31.53 26.39
C GLU A 412 9.14 31.53 25.41
N LEU A 413 7.93 31.13 25.87
CA LEU A 413 6.70 31.09 25.04
C LEU A 413 5.82 32.34 25.22
N GLU A 414 5.95 33.03 26.34
CA GLU A 414 5.27 34.31 26.59
C GLU A 414 5.96 35.47 25.83
#